data_cab2929d8ac85df584ea930579799031
#
_entry.id   cab2929d8ac85df584ea930579799031
#
_cell.length_a   1.000
_cell.length_b   1.000
_cell.length_c   1.000
_cell.angle_alpha   90.00
_cell.angle_beta   90.00
_cell.angle_gamma   90.00
#
_symmetry.space_group_name_H-M   'P 1'
#
loop_
_entity.id
_entity.type
_entity.pdbx_description
1 polymer ?
#
loop_
_entity_poly.entity_id
_entity_poly.type
_entity_poly.pdbx_seq_one_letter_code
_entity_poly.pdbx_strand_id
1 'polypeptide(L)'
;MKIAIGCDHGALALKQAVIAHLEKKGFEIKDFGTNSLDSCDYPDFAAPAAQAVASGECEKGIVLCTTGIGVSITANKVKGIRCALLSDVMSARMTREHNDTNMMAIGAGVVGQMLALEIVDTWLGTEFSNEARHQRRIDKMMALEK
;
A
#
# COMPACT_ATOMS: atom_id res chain seq x y z
N MET A 1 -10.56 -1.47 -11.13
CA MET A 1 -9.17 -1.54 -10.62
C MET A 1 -9.09 -2.64 -9.56
N LYS A 2 -8.08 -3.47 -9.66
CA LYS A 2 -7.85 -4.57 -8.72
C LYS A 2 -6.74 -4.20 -7.75
N ILE A 3 -7.03 -4.31 -6.44
CA ILE A 3 -6.15 -3.89 -5.36
C ILE A 3 -5.71 -5.12 -4.56
N ALA A 4 -4.40 -5.30 -4.39
CA ALA A 4 -3.84 -6.31 -3.49
C ALA A 4 -3.84 -5.76 -2.07
N ILE A 5 -4.28 -6.54 -1.10
CA ILE A 5 -4.22 -6.14 0.32
C ILE A 5 -3.63 -7.27 1.14
N GLY A 6 -2.69 -6.92 2.04
CA GLY A 6 -2.10 -7.85 2.97
C GLY A 6 -1.86 -7.18 4.33
N CYS A 7 -1.99 -7.93 5.41
CA CYS A 7 -1.70 -7.45 6.75
C CYS A 7 -1.19 -8.58 7.64
N ASP A 8 -0.63 -8.20 8.79
CA ASP A 8 -0.37 -9.15 9.86
C ASP A 8 -1.51 -9.14 10.91
N HIS A 9 -1.33 -9.91 11.98
CA HIS A 9 -2.31 -10.03 13.05
C HIS A 9 -2.63 -8.69 13.76
N GLY A 10 -1.71 -7.73 13.72
CA GLY A 10 -1.88 -6.43 14.39
C GLY A 10 -2.79 -5.46 13.65
N ALA A 11 -3.16 -5.76 12.40
CA ALA A 11 -3.96 -4.87 11.56
C ALA A 11 -5.17 -5.53 10.91
N LEU A 12 -5.62 -6.67 11.43
CA LEU A 12 -6.72 -7.41 10.83
C LEU A 12 -8.01 -6.60 10.75
N ALA A 13 -8.40 -5.94 11.85
CA ALA A 13 -9.62 -5.14 11.88
C ALA A 13 -9.58 -3.98 10.88
N LEU A 14 -8.44 -3.29 10.78
CA LEU A 14 -8.27 -2.19 9.82
C LEU A 14 -8.29 -2.71 8.38
N LYS A 15 -7.65 -3.85 8.11
CA LYS A 15 -7.71 -4.47 6.79
C LYS A 15 -9.15 -4.76 6.37
N GLN A 16 -9.95 -5.33 7.26
CA GLN A 16 -11.34 -5.63 6.99
C GLN A 16 -12.16 -4.36 6.71
N ALA A 17 -11.92 -3.29 7.46
CA ALA A 17 -12.58 -2.01 7.23
C ALA A 17 -12.20 -1.40 5.87
N VAL A 18 -10.92 -1.47 5.50
CA VAL A 18 -10.43 -0.99 4.20
C VAL A 18 -11.05 -1.79 3.06
N ILE A 19 -11.08 -3.12 3.18
CA ILE A 19 -11.68 -3.99 2.15
C ILE A 19 -13.16 -3.64 1.95
N ALA A 20 -13.93 -3.58 3.04
CA ALA A 20 -15.36 -3.27 2.95
C ALA A 20 -15.60 -1.89 2.30
N HIS A 21 -14.78 -0.90 2.68
CA HIS A 21 -14.87 0.45 2.12
C HIS A 21 -14.59 0.46 0.61
N LEU A 22 -13.55 -0.24 0.16
CA LEU A 22 -13.16 -0.27 -1.25
C LEU A 22 -14.12 -1.09 -2.10
N GLU A 23 -14.59 -2.23 -1.61
CA GLU A 23 -15.58 -3.04 -2.33
C GLU A 23 -16.88 -2.25 -2.54
N LYS A 24 -17.31 -1.48 -1.54
CA LYS A 24 -18.48 -0.60 -1.64
C LYS A 24 -18.32 0.47 -2.72
N LYS A 25 -17.07 0.87 -3.00
CA LYS A 25 -16.75 1.82 -4.07
C LYS A 25 -16.54 1.17 -5.43
N GLY A 26 -16.68 -0.14 -5.53
CA GLY A 26 -16.57 -0.87 -6.78
C GLY A 26 -15.18 -1.41 -7.12
N PHE A 27 -14.22 -1.32 -6.20
CA PHE A 27 -12.91 -1.92 -6.41
C PHE A 27 -12.97 -3.44 -6.22
N GLU A 28 -12.20 -4.16 -7.03
CA GLU A 28 -11.97 -5.59 -6.85
C GLU A 28 -10.77 -5.79 -5.93
N ILE A 29 -10.94 -6.58 -4.88
CA ILE A 29 -9.92 -6.79 -3.85
C ILE A 29 -9.38 -8.22 -3.91
N LYS A 30 -8.07 -8.36 -3.94
CA LYS A 30 -7.39 -9.63 -3.69
C LYS A 30 -6.74 -9.59 -2.33
N ASP A 31 -7.29 -10.35 -1.39
CA ASP A 31 -6.83 -10.43 0.00
C ASP A 31 -5.78 -11.53 0.14
N PHE A 32 -4.57 -11.13 0.48
CA PHE A 32 -3.43 -12.05 0.72
C PHE A 32 -3.30 -12.49 2.17
N GLY A 33 -4.20 -12.05 3.05
CA GLY A 33 -4.19 -12.39 4.48
C GLY A 33 -3.41 -11.35 5.29
N THR A 34 -3.23 -11.55 6.59
CA THR A 34 -3.78 -12.69 7.31
C THR A 34 -5.28 -12.51 7.57
N ASN A 35 -5.95 -13.60 7.99
CA ASN A 35 -7.37 -13.58 8.39
C ASN A 35 -7.54 -14.18 9.79
N SER A 36 -6.47 -14.15 10.58
CA SER A 36 -6.41 -14.67 11.95
C SER A 36 -5.78 -13.63 12.87
N LEU A 37 -6.16 -13.65 14.15
CA LEU A 37 -5.53 -12.84 15.19
C LEU A 37 -4.29 -13.51 15.77
N ASP A 38 -3.99 -14.75 15.38
CA ASP A 38 -2.80 -15.46 15.82
C ASP A 38 -1.54 -14.76 15.30
N SER A 39 -0.51 -14.71 16.15
CA SER A 39 0.77 -14.12 15.81
C SER A 39 1.32 -14.73 14.52
N CYS A 40 1.78 -13.88 13.62
CA CYS A 40 2.33 -14.31 12.34
C CYS A 40 3.45 -13.36 11.91
N ASP A 41 4.18 -13.75 10.87
CA ASP A 41 5.27 -12.96 10.32
C ASP A 41 4.74 -12.09 9.18
N TYR A 42 4.82 -10.77 9.33
CA TYR A 42 4.26 -9.83 8.35
C TYR A 42 4.82 -9.98 6.93
N PRO A 43 6.11 -10.38 6.70
CA PRO A 43 6.61 -10.56 5.33
C PRO A 43 5.85 -11.64 4.55
N ASP A 44 5.32 -12.65 5.22
CA ASP A 44 4.57 -13.74 4.58
C ASP A 44 3.29 -13.26 3.91
N PHE A 45 2.79 -12.08 4.29
CA PHE A 45 1.58 -11.48 3.73
C PHE A 45 1.89 -10.24 2.89
N ALA A 46 2.88 -9.45 3.26
CA ALA A 46 3.26 -8.25 2.52
C ALA A 46 3.98 -8.60 1.20
N ALA A 47 4.87 -9.60 1.21
CA ALA A 47 5.61 -9.97 0.00
C ALA A 47 4.70 -10.49 -1.12
N PRO A 48 3.75 -11.42 -0.88
CA PRO A 48 2.84 -11.86 -1.94
C PRO A 48 1.98 -10.73 -2.50
N ALA A 49 1.50 -9.82 -1.66
CA ALA A 49 0.73 -8.65 -2.12
C ALA A 49 1.60 -7.77 -3.04
N ALA A 50 2.84 -7.51 -2.66
CA ALA A 50 3.77 -6.73 -3.47
C ALA A 50 4.12 -7.44 -4.79
N GLN A 51 4.30 -8.74 -4.77
CA GLN A 51 4.56 -9.54 -5.98
C GLN A 51 3.39 -9.49 -6.95
N ALA A 52 2.14 -9.48 -6.45
CA ALA A 52 0.96 -9.35 -7.28
C ALA A 52 0.90 -7.98 -7.98
N VAL A 53 1.35 -6.93 -7.32
CA VAL A 53 1.45 -5.60 -7.94
C VAL A 53 2.60 -5.56 -8.95
N ALA A 54 3.76 -6.08 -8.58
CA ALA A 54 4.94 -6.08 -9.45
C ALA A 54 4.72 -6.88 -10.74
N SER A 55 3.94 -7.97 -10.68
CA SER A 55 3.63 -8.79 -11.86
C SER A 55 2.51 -8.23 -12.75
N GLY A 56 1.79 -7.21 -12.26
CA GLY A 56 0.63 -6.66 -12.97
C GLY A 56 -0.68 -7.39 -12.71
N GLU A 57 -0.69 -8.42 -11.87
CA GLU A 57 -1.93 -9.08 -11.45
C GLU A 57 -2.89 -8.12 -10.77
N CYS A 58 -2.35 -7.24 -9.93
CA CYS A 58 -3.07 -6.15 -9.31
C CYS A 58 -2.44 -4.82 -9.72
N GLU A 59 -3.26 -3.78 -9.83
CA GLU A 59 -2.76 -2.46 -10.26
C GLU A 59 -2.08 -1.70 -9.13
N LYS A 60 -2.58 -1.84 -7.91
CA LYS A 60 -2.05 -1.20 -6.71
C LYS A 60 -2.14 -2.14 -5.52
N GLY A 61 -1.43 -1.81 -4.45
CA GLY A 61 -1.45 -2.62 -3.24
C GLY A 61 -1.44 -1.79 -1.96
N ILE A 62 -2.02 -2.36 -0.92
CA ILE A 62 -2.08 -1.77 0.42
C ILE A 62 -1.62 -2.83 1.40
N VAL A 63 -0.64 -2.51 2.23
CA VAL A 63 -0.12 -3.41 3.26
C VAL A 63 -0.20 -2.74 4.63
N LEU A 64 -0.58 -3.52 5.64
CA LEU A 64 -0.86 -3.01 6.97
C LEU A 64 -0.22 -3.89 8.05
N CYS A 65 0.28 -3.25 9.09
CA CYS A 65 0.67 -3.90 10.34
C CYS A 65 0.46 -2.89 11.47
N THR A 66 0.96 -3.15 12.67
CA THR A 66 0.76 -2.22 13.79
C THR A 66 1.35 -0.83 13.52
N THR A 67 2.55 -0.76 12.94
CA THR A 67 3.22 0.51 12.63
C THR A 67 3.21 0.87 11.15
N GLY A 68 2.96 -0.09 10.27
CA GLY A 68 3.12 0.05 8.82
C GLY A 68 4.58 -0.01 8.36
N ILE A 69 5.54 0.00 9.28
CA ILE A 69 6.97 0.08 8.96
C ILE A 69 7.48 -1.22 8.33
N GLY A 70 7.32 -2.34 9.03
CA GLY A 70 7.84 -3.62 8.55
C GLY A 70 7.25 -4.04 7.21
N VAL A 71 5.96 -3.85 7.02
CA VAL A 71 5.30 -4.18 5.75
C VAL A 71 5.74 -3.25 4.62
N SER A 72 6.02 -1.98 4.91
CA SER A 72 6.52 -1.05 3.89
C SER A 72 7.94 -1.42 3.44
N ILE A 73 8.81 -1.77 4.38
CA ILE A 73 10.17 -2.21 4.07
C ILE A 73 10.13 -3.49 3.23
N THR A 74 9.29 -4.44 3.63
CA THR A 74 9.11 -5.71 2.91
C THR A 74 8.66 -5.47 1.47
N ALA A 75 7.62 -4.67 1.29
CA ALA A 75 7.10 -4.36 -0.05
C ALA A 75 8.18 -3.72 -0.94
N ASN A 76 8.97 -2.80 -0.39
CA ASN A 76 10.03 -2.13 -1.14
C ASN A 76 11.23 -3.03 -1.46
N LYS A 77 11.32 -4.23 -0.90
CA LYS A 77 12.32 -5.22 -1.31
C LYS A 77 11.92 -5.96 -2.59
N VAL A 78 10.68 -5.86 -2.99
CA VAL A 78 10.20 -6.50 -4.23
C VAL A 78 10.48 -5.55 -5.40
N LYS A 79 11.19 -6.07 -6.40
CA LYS A 79 11.56 -5.28 -7.58
C LYS A 79 10.33 -4.73 -8.29
N GLY A 80 10.37 -3.44 -8.62
CA GLY A 80 9.27 -2.75 -9.28
C GLY A 80 8.28 -2.07 -8.32
N ILE A 81 8.46 -2.22 -7.01
CA ILE A 81 7.58 -1.64 -6.01
C ILE A 81 8.14 -0.31 -5.47
N ARG A 82 7.27 0.68 -5.41
CA ARG A 82 7.46 1.91 -4.64
C ARG A 82 6.32 2.01 -3.66
N CYS A 83 6.60 1.68 -2.41
CA CYS A 83 5.63 1.66 -1.32
C CYS A 83 5.88 2.84 -0.38
N ALA A 84 4.87 3.66 -0.16
CA ALA A 84 4.94 4.77 0.78
C ALA A 84 4.26 4.40 2.10
N LEU A 85 4.97 4.62 3.21
CA LEU A 85 4.37 4.55 4.55
C LEU A 85 3.63 5.86 4.81
N LEU A 86 2.33 5.78 4.99
CA LEU A 86 1.47 6.95 5.09
C LEU A 86 0.76 7.05 6.44
N SER A 87 0.70 8.26 6.98
CA SER A 87 -0.02 8.58 8.21
C SER A 87 -0.82 9.88 8.12
N ASP A 88 -0.84 10.52 6.95
CA ASP A 88 -1.56 11.76 6.71
C ASP A 88 -2.02 11.88 5.26
N VAL A 89 -3.01 12.73 5.03
CA VAL A 89 -3.63 12.92 3.72
C VAL A 89 -2.70 13.66 2.75
N MET A 90 -1.94 14.63 3.24
CA MET A 90 -1.03 15.39 2.40
C MET A 90 0.03 14.48 1.78
N SER A 91 0.67 13.64 2.59
CA SER A 91 1.68 12.69 2.11
C SER A 91 1.08 11.69 1.11
N ALA A 92 -0.17 11.26 1.34
CA ALA A 92 -0.87 10.36 0.42
C ALA A 92 -1.02 10.98 -0.98
N ARG A 93 -1.41 12.25 -1.04
CA ARG A 93 -1.53 12.98 -2.30
C ARG A 93 -0.16 13.20 -2.93
N MET A 94 0.80 13.70 -2.16
CA MET A 94 2.11 14.07 -2.68
C MET A 94 2.90 12.87 -3.18
N THR A 95 2.82 11.72 -2.53
CA THR A 95 3.54 10.52 -3.00
C THR A 95 2.99 10.00 -4.32
N ARG A 96 1.69 10.18 -4.58
CA ARG A 96 1.13 9.86 -5.89
C ARG A 96 1.61 10.84 -6.94
N GLU A 97 1.49 12.15 -6.68
CA GLU A 97 1.88 13.18 -7.63
C GLU A 97 3.38 13.15 -7.95
N HIS A 98 4.23 12.86 -6.98
CA HIS A 98 5.68 12.96 -7.10
C HIS A 98 6.40 11.64 -7.31
N ASN A 99 5.96 10.58 -6.65
CA ASN A 99 6.66 9.29 -6.63
C ASN A 99 5.93 8.20 -7.42
N ASP A 100 4.74 8.45 -7.89
CA ASP A 100 3.90 7.48 -8.58
C ASP A 100 3.91 6.13 -7.86
N THR A 101 3.72 6.16 -6.54
CA THR A 101 3.76 4.93 -5.73
C THR A 101 2.67 3.97 -6.15
N ASN A 102 3.03 2.71 -6.31
CA ASN A 102 2.09 1.63 -6.65
C ASN A 102 1.64 0.83 -5.43
N MET A 103 2.24 1.09 -4.28
CA MET A 103 1.81 0.54 -3.00
C MET A 103 1.85 1.59 -1.90
N MET A 104 1.02 1.39 -0.89
CA MET A 104 1.07 2.15 0.35
C MET A 104 1.02 1.23 1.55
N ALA A 105 1.54 1.70 2.66
CA ALA A 105 1.51 1.02 3.94
C ALA A 105 0.89 1.92 5.00
N ILE A 106 0.19 1.32 5.95
CA ILE A 106 -0.46 2.03 7.05
C ILE A 106 -0.29 1.26 8.35
N GLY A 107 -0.11 1.98 9.45
CA GLY A 107 -0.03 1.41 10.79
C GLY A 107 -1.36 1.49 11.52
N ALA A 108 -1.96 0.34 11.82
CA ALA A 108 -3.24 0.27 12.53
C ALA A 108 -3.15 0.82 13.96
N GLY A 109 -1.95 0.79 14.56
CA GLY A 109 -1.69 1.38 15.88
C GLY A 109 -1.34 2.86 15.84
N VAL A 110 -1.14 3.42 14.64
CA VAL A 110 -0.72 4.81 14.44
C VAL A 110 -1.87 5.68 13.95
N VAL A 111 -2.69 5.14 13.05
CA VAL A 111 -3.76 5.87 12.37
C VAL A 111 -5.11 5.26 12.72
N GLY A 112 -6.05 6.09 13.16
CA GLY A 112 -7.42 5.66 13.40
C GLY A 112 -8.14 5.33 12.10
N GLN A 113 -9.20 4.53 12.19
CA GLN A 113 -9.91 4.02 11.01
C GLN A 113 -10.40 5.13 10.08
N MET A 114 -11.00 6.19 10.63
CA MET A 114 -11.56 7.28 9.84
C MET A 114 -10.48 7.96 8.98
N LEU A 115 -9.33 8.28 9.59
CA LEU A 115 -8.20 8.87 8.88
C LEU A 115 -7.59 7.88 7.89
N ALA A 116 -7.49 6.61 8.24
CA ALA A 116 -6.97 5.58 7.36
C ALA A 116 -7.76 5.48 6.06
N LEU A 117 -9.09 5.49 6.15
CA LEU A 117 -9.95 5.43 4.96
C LEU A 117 -9.81 6.69 4.10
N GLU A 118 -9.65 7.84 4.71
CA GLU A 118 -9.42 9.10 3.98
C GLU A 118 -8.06 9.09 3.27
N ILE A 119 -7.02 8.57 3.93
CA ILE A 119 -5.69 8.39 3.33
C ILE A 119 -5.77 7.46 2.11
N VAL A 120 -6.44 6.33 2.25
CA VAL A 120 -6.62 5.36 1.15
C VAL A 120 -7.37 5.99 -0.02
N ASP A 121 -8.46 6.70 0.24
CA ASP A 121 -9.24 7.38 -0.80
C ASP A 121 -8.42 8.43 -1.54
N THR A 122 -7.66 9.23 -0.80
CA THR A 122 -6.80 10.27 -1.39
C THR A 122 -5.72 9.63 -2.25
N TRP A 123 -5.07 8.58 -1.75
CA TRP A 123 -4.02 7.89 -2.47
C TRP A 123 -4.54 7.22 -3.76
N LEU A 124 -5.67 6.53 -3.69
CA LEU A 124 -6.26 5.90 -4.88
C LEU A 124 -6.83 6.93 -5.87
N GLY A 125 -7.30 8.08 -5.38
CA GLY A 125 -7.92 9.11 -6.20
C GLY A 125 -6.96 10.13 -6.80
N THR A 126 -5.66 10.03 -6.51
CA THR A 126 -4.66 10.98 -7.01
C THR A 126 -3.82 10.36 -8.11
N GLU A 127 -3.70 11.03 -9.25
CA GLU A 127 -2.89 10.58 -10.36
C GLU A 127 -1.46 11.13 -10.26
N PHE A 128 -0.54 10.51 -10.99
CA PHE A 128 0.81 11.02 -11.14
C PHE A 128 0.79 12.36 -11.91
N SER A 129 1.66 13.29 -11.50
CA SER A 129 1.73 14.63 -12.12
C SER A 129 2.19 14.61 -13.58
N ASN A 130 2.90 13.56 -13.99
CA ASN A 130 3.54 13.44 -15.29
C ASN A 130 4.58 14.53 -15.59
N GLU A 131 5.01 15.28 -14.56
CA GLU A 131 6.06 16.28 -14.73
C GLU A 131 7.43 15.60 -14.96
N ALA A 132 8.18 16.10 -15.92
CA ALA A 132 9.48 15.52 -16.32
C ALA A 132 10.46 15.39 -15.14
N ARG A 133 10.49 16.38 -14.24
CA ARG A 133 11.37 16.34 -13.05
C ARG A 133 11.03 15.20 -12.10
N HIS A 134 9.73 14.90 -11.93
CA HIS A 134 9.28 13.79 -11.08
C HIS A 134 9.61 12.44 -11.71
N GLN A 135 9.36 12.30 -13.00
CA GLN A 135 9.71 11.08 -13.74
C GLN A 135 11.22 10.81 -13.69
N ARG A 136 12.04 11.82 -13.89
CA ARG A 136 13.50 11.69 -13.82
C ARG A 136 13.96 11.19 -12.46
N ARG A 137 13.37 11.69 -11.37
CA ARG A 137 13.71 11.27 -10.01
C ARG A 137 13.28 9.83 -9.75
N ILE A 138 12.10 9.45 -10.24
CA ILE A 138 11.64 8.05 -10.16
C ILE A 138 12.59 7.13 -10.92
N ASP A 139 12.98 7.50 -12.14
CA ASP A 139 13.89 6.70 -12.95
C ASP A 139 15.24 6.48 -12.24
N LYS A 140 15.77 7.52 -11.61
CA LYS A 140 17.00 7.42 -10.83
C LYS A 140 16.85 6.52 -9.60
N MET A 141 15.71 6.58 -8.94
CA MET A 141 15.38 5.71 -7.80
C MET A 141 15.29 4.26 -8.25
N MET A 142 14.57 3.99 -9.32
CA MET A 142 14.38 2.63 -9.82
C MET A 142 15.66 2.02 -10.39
N ALA A 143 16.58 2.85 -10.88
CA ALA A 143 17.88 2.38 -11.36
C ALA A 143 18.77 1.78 -10.25
N LEU A 144 18.42 1.99 -8.98
CA LEU A 144 19.11 1.38 -7.84
C LEU A 144 18.77 -0.09 -7.65
N GLU A 145 17.70 -0.56 -8.26
CA GLU A 145 17.33 -1.98 -8.21
C GLU A 145 18.30 -2.83 -9.02
N LYS A 146 18.64 -4.00 -8.49
CA LYS A 146 19.58 -4.93 -9.11
C LYS A 146 18.90 -6.19 -9.61
#